data_3a64f0d896450b3bfbc3ef2d3a5db4a4
#
_entry.id   3a64f0d896450b3bfbc3ef2d3a5db4a4
#
_cell.length_a   1.000
_cell.length_b   1.000
_cell.length_c   1.000
_cell.angle_alpha   90.00
_cell.angle_beta   90.00
_cell.angle_gamma   90.00
#
_symmetry.space_group_name_H-M   'P 1'
#
loop_
_entity.id
_entity.type
_entity.pdbx_description
1 polymer ?
#
loop_
_entity_poly.entity_id
_entity_poly.type
_entity_poly.pdbx_seq_one_letter_code
_entity_poly.pdbx_strand_id
1 'polypeptide(L)'
;MHYNDCPGYPAFLGTADEVLKADPAALTLMAVKSEARLHSQLGGVITDGDGREACEIHPADALTRGIANGDAVLVYNNRGRLLARARITENVARGSVCIRHGAWFDPADTSEGRTDRTGSANVLTPDTGTSRLAQGNIASGAAVFVKKAQGRQSAPSAFGQPAFSRP
;
A
#
# COMPACT_ATOMS: atom_id res chain seq x y z
N MET A 1 7.94 26.88 -23.21
CA MET A 1 7.59 26.78 -21.80
C MET A 1 8.55 25.74 -21.21
N HIS A 2 9.37 26.09 -20.22
CA HIS A 2 10.35 25.18 -19.63
C HIS A 2 9.93 24.91 -18.21
N TYR A 3 9.65 23.64 -17.92
CA TYR A 3 9.39 23.14 -16.56
C TYR A 3 10.55 22.25 -16.14
N ASN A 4 11.16 22.53 -15.00
CA ASN A 4 12.28 21.73 -14.48
C ASN A 4 11.84 20.30 -14.10
N ASP A 5 10.56 20.12 -13.79
CA ASP A 5 9.93 18.86 -13.45
C ASP A 5 9.25 18.17 -14.65
N CYS A 6 9.40 18.73 -15.86
CA CYS A 6 8.88 18.13 -17.10
C CYS A 6 9.77 18.57 -18.28
N PRO A 7 10.98 18.03 -18.41
CA PRO A 7 11.86 18.32 -19.53
C PRO A 7 11.25 17.85 -20.85
N GLY A 8 11.63 18.50 -21.95
CA GLY A 8 11.13 18.16 -23.28
C GLY A 8 11.71 16.88 -23.90
N TYR A 9 12.35 16.05 -23.12
CA TYR A 9 12.95 14.76 -23.51
C TYR A 9 12.78 13.75 -22.36
N PRO A 10 12.85 12.42 -22.65
CA PRO A 10 12.82 11.40 -21.62
C PRO A 10 14.00 11.57 -20.64
N ALA A 11 13.68 11.75 -19.36
CA ALA A 11 14.65 11.87 -18.29
C ALA A 11 14.15 11.16 -17.03
N PHE A 12 15.07 10.54 -16.30
CA PHE A 12 14.77 10.06 -14.96
C PHE A 12 14.81 11.23 -13.99
N LEU A 13 13.66 11.55 -13.43
CA LEU A 13 13.53 12.52 -12.35
C LEU A 13 13.35 11.76 -11.06
N GLY A 14 14.24 11.96 -10.08
CA GLY A 14 14.15 11.33 -8.78
C GLY A 14 12.79 11.60 -8.12
N THR A 15 12.32 10.67 -7.31
CA THR A 15 11.08 10.83 -6.57
C THR A 15 11.30 11.54 -5.24
N ALA A 16 10.25 12.12 -4.64
CA ALA A 16 10.31 12.74 -3.33
C ALA A 16 10.78 11.78 -2.21
N ASP A 17 10.73 10.48 -2.47
CA ASP A 17 11.10 9.43 -1.52
C ASP A 17 12.55 8.91 -1.68
N GLU A 18 13.38 9.55 -2.50
CA GLU A 18 14.76 9.10 -2.72
C GLU A 18 15.58 9.02 -1.42
N VAL A 19 15.35 9.93 -0.48
CA VAL A 19 16.02 9.88 0.84
C VAL A 19 15.59 8.65 1.63
N LEU A 20 14.32 8.27 1.58
CA LEU A 20 13.81 7.07 2.24
C LEU A 20 14.28 5.80 1.53
N LYS A 21 14.44 5.84 0.21
CA LYS A 21 14.97 4.71 -0.58
C LYS A 21 16.45 4.42 -0.30
N ALA A 22 17.19 5.38 0.24
CA ALA A 22 18.56 5.16 0.68
C ALA A 22 18.66 4.28 1.94
N ASP A 23 17.56 4.11 2.70
CA ASP A 23 17.52 3.18 3.81
C ASP A 23 17.43 1.74 3.26
N PRO A 24 18.37 0.84 3.60
CA PRO A 24 18.38 -0.54 3.12
C PRO A 24 17.17 -1.38 3.56
N ALA A 25 16.44 -0.92 4.58
CA ALA A 25 15.20 -1.55 5.02
C ALA A 25 13.96 -1.10 4.21
N ALA A 26 14.09 -0.01 3.43
CA ALA A 26 12.99 0.48 2.62
C ALA A 26 12.74 -0.43 1.40
N LEU A 27 11.46 -0.57 1.06
CA LEU A 27 11.00 -1.26 -0.14
C LEU A 27 10.24 -0.28 -1.03
N THR A 28 10.26 -0.53 -2.33
CA THR A 28 9.49 0.28 -3.28
C THR A 28 8.06 -0.26 -3.37
N LEU A 29 7.07 0.59 -3.10
CA LEU A 29 5.66 0.24 -3.25
C LEU A 29 5.25 0.28 -4.73
N MET A 30 4.67 -0.80 -5.19
CA MET A 30 3.96 -0.89 -6.46
C MET A 30 2.46 -0.99 -6.17
N ALA A 31 1.69 0.04 -6.53
CA ALA A 31 0.24 0.03 -6.40
C ALA A 31 -0.39 -0.30 -7.76
N VAL A 32 -0.74 -1.55 -7.98
CA VAL A 32 -1.26 -2.05 -9.25
C VAL A 32 -2.77 -2.23 -9.22
N LYS A 33 -3.40 -2.35 -10.38
CA LYS A 33 -4.83 -2.64 -10.48
C LYS A 33 -5.14 -4.04 -9.96
N SER A 34 -6.27 -4.17 -9.29
CA SER A 34 -6.82 -5.47 -8.93
C SER A 34 -7.41 -6.14 -10.17
N GLU A 35 -7.24 -7.45 -10.31
CA GLU A 35 -7.90 -8.25 -11.35
C GLU A 35 -9.41 -8.37 -11.12
N ALA A 36 -9.81 -8.21 -9.89
CA ALA A 36 -11.14 -8.54 -9.40
C ALA A 36 -12.02 -7.30 -9.13
N ARG A 37 -11.46 -6.07 -9.25
CA ARG A 37 -12.16 -4.81 -8.98
C ARG A 37 -11.88 -3.77 -10.07
N LEU A 38 -12.85 -2.88 -10.27
CA LEU A 38 -12.66 -1.65 -11.03
C LEU A 38 -12.40 -0.51 -10.02
N HIS A 39 -11.12 -0.19 -9.79
CA HIS A 39 -10.73 0.79 -8.78
C HIS A 39 -11.33 0.42 -7.41
N SER A 40 -12.18 1.27 -6.83
CA SER A 40 -12.86 1.03 -5.54
C SER A 40 -14.22 0.33 -5.70
N GLN A 41 -14.68 0.03 -6.91
CA GLN A 41 -15.94 -0.65 -7.13
C GLN A 41 -15.78 -2.15 -6.87
N LEU A 42 -16.86 -2.80 -6.43
CA LEU A 42 -16.92 -4.22 -6.10
C LEU A 42 -16.00 -4.63 -4.92
N GLY A 43 -15.59 -3.67 -4.10
CA GLY A 43 -14.66 -3.91 -2.98
C GLY A 43 -15.15 -4.95 -1.97
N GLY A 44 -16.47 -5.04 -1.75
CA GLY A 44 -17.07 -6.02 -0.84
C GLY A 44 -17.30 -7.41 -1.45
N VAL A 45 -17.09 -7.58 -2.76
CA VAL A 45 -17.36 -8.87 -3.45
C VAL A 45 -16.14 -9.79 -3.38
N ILE A 46 -14.96 -9.24 -3.21
CA ILE A 46 -13.72 -9.98 -3.35
C ILE A 46 -12.82 -9.67 -2.15
N THR A 47 -12.99 -10.47 -1.14
CA THR A 47 -12.09 -10.49 0.01
C THR A 47 -11.55 -11.89 0.16
N ASP A 48 -10.29 -12.08 -0.15
CA ASP A 48 -9.58 -13.29 0.26
C ASP A 48 -9.28 -13.23 1.75
N GLY A 49 -9.61 -14.28 2.46
CA GLY A 49 -9.22 -14.47 3.85
C GLY A 49 -9.93 -13.53 4.82
N ASP A 50 -9.19 -12.64 5.47
CA ASP A 50 -9.67 -11.78 6.56
C ASP A 50 -10.17 -10.40 6.10
N GLY A 51 -10.33 -10.20 4.79
CA GLY A 51 -10.82 -8.94 4.20
C GLY A 51 -9.75 -7.88 3.96
N ARG A 52 -8.46 -8.22 4.17
CA ARG A 52 -7.34 -7.33 3.86
C ARG A 52 -6.77 -7.60 2.49
N GLU A 53 -6.24 -6.54 1.87
CA GLU A 53 -5.44 -6.69 0.67
C GLU A 53 -4.19 -7.54 0.93
N ALA A 54 -3.75 -8.24 -0.11
CA ALA A 54 -2.46 -8.90 -0.08
C ALA A 54 -1.34 -7.87 -0.25
N CYS A 55 -0.32 -7.98 0.60
CA CYS A 55 0.99 -7.39 0.38
C CYS A 55 1.90 -8.48 -0.18
N GLU A 56 2.11 -8.44 -1.49
CA GLU A 56 3.02 -9.36 -2.15
C GLU A 56 4.46 -8.94 -1.85
N ILE A 57 5.26 -9.88 -1.38
CA ILE A 57 6.64 -9.64 -0.96
C ILE A 57 7.53 -10.79 -1.44
N HIS A 58 8.73 -10.45 -1.93
CA HIS A 58 9.70 -11.45 -2.36
C HIS A 58 10.16 -12.33 -1.17
N PRO A 59 10.39 -13.66 -1.36
CA PRO A 59 10.80 -14.57 -0.29
C PRO A 59 12.03 -14.10 0.50
N ALA A 60 13.04 -13.57 -0.18
CA ALA A 60 14.24 -13.07 0.48
C ALA A 60 13.97 -11.84 1.38
N ASP A 61 13.07 -10.95 0.95
CA ASP A 61 12.70 -9.74 1.72
C ASP A 61 11.80 -10.10 2.91
N ALA A 62 10.94 -11.12 2.76
CA ALA A 62 10.12 -11.65 3.83
C ALA A 62 10.97 -12.34 4.90
N LEU A 63 11.94 -13.16 4.48
CA LEU A 63 12.83 -13.89 5.37
C LEU A 63 13.62 -12.94 6.29
N THR A 64 14.21 -11.88 5.71
CA THR A 64 15.00 -10.90 6.49
C THR A 64 14.17 -10.14 7.52
N ARG A 65 12.84 -10.13 7.36
CA ARG A 65 11.88 -9.44 8.24
C ARG A 65 11.11 -10.39 9.16
N GLY A 66 11.40 -11.70 9.10
CA GLY A 66 10.70 -12.72 9.88
C GLY A 66 9.21 -12.82 9.55
N ILE A 67 8.83 -12.54 8.28
CA ILE A 67 7.44 -12.57 7.81
C ILE A 67 7.18 -13.90 7.13
N ALA A 68 6.13 -14.59 7.59
CA ALA A 68 5.62 -15.81 6.97
C ALA A 68 4.41 -15.51 6.06
N ASN A 69 4.14 -16.41 5.12
CA ASN A 69 2.96 -16.28 4.26
C ASN A 69 1.67 -16.31 5.08
N GLY A 70 0.79 -15.37 4.84
CA GLY A 70 -0.46 -15.20 5.59
C GLY A 70 -0.36 -14.35 6.85
N ASP A 71 0.83 -13.96 7.28
CA ASP A 71 0.99 -13.05 8.42
C ASP A 71 0.30 -11.70 8.17
N ALA A 72 -0.28 -11.13 9.21
CA ALA A 72 -0.64 -9.72 9.19
C ALA A 72 0.62 -8.86 9.22
N VAL A 73 0.75 -7.95 8.28
CA VAL A 73 1.88 -7.03 8.17
C VAL A 73 1.43 -5.58 8.25
N LEU A 74 2.24 -4.76 8.91
CA LEU A 74 2.14 -3.32 8.89
C LEU A 74 3.04 -2.78 7.80
N VAL A 75 2.44 -2.08 6.83
CA VAL A 75 3.16 -1.34 5.80
C VAL A 75 3.01 0.15 6.09
N TYR A 76 4.10 0.87 6.15
CA TYR A 76 4.08 2.26 6.62
C TYR A 76 5.19 3.11 6.02
N ASN A 77 4.97 4.41 6.05
CA ASN A 77 5.97 5.44 5.79
C ASN A 77 5.60 6.72 6.58
N ASN A 78 6.20 7.86 6.22
CA ASN A 78 5.92 9.15 6.86
C ASN A 78 4.51 9.71 6.55
N ARG A 79 3.77 9.16 5.56
CA ARG A 79 2.43 9.60 5.18
C ARG A 79 1.34 8.86 5.92
N GLY A 80 1.52 7.55 6.12
CA GLY A 80 0.49 6.73 6.74
C GLY A 80 0.91 5.31 7.04
N ARG A 81 -0.09 4.54 7.46
CA ARG A 81 0.04 3.13 7.86
C ARG A 81 -1.14 2.34 7.36
N LEU A 82 -0.90 1.12 6.93
CA LEU A 82 -1.95 0.16 6.61
C LEU A 82 -1.58 -1.23 7.10
N LEU A 83 -2.62 -2.03 7.36
CA LEU A 83 -2.50 -3.46 7.58
C LEU A 83 -2.81 -4.19 6.27
N ALA A 84 -2.00 -5.19 5.97
CA ALA A 84 -2.20 -6.08 4.84
C ALA A 84 -1.91 -7.52 5.26
N ARG A 85 -2.22 -8.48 4.39
CA ARG A 85 -1.84 -9.87 4.58
C ARG A 85 -0.64 -10.20 3.70
N ALA A 86 0.43 -10.70 4.28
CA ALA A 86 1.62 -11.10 3.53
C ALA A 86 1.30 -12.24 2.54
N ARG A 87 1.64 -12.03 1.28
CA ARG A 87 1.67 -13.07 0.25
C ARG A 87 3.09 -13.18 -0.29
N ILE A 88 3.78 -14.25 0.09
CA ILE A 88 5.16 -14.47 -0.32
C ILE A 88 5.16 -15.06 -1.73
N THR A 89 5.83 -14.39 -2.66
CA THR A 89 5.86 -14.76 -4.08
C THR A 89 7.12 -14.25 -4.78
N GLU A 90 7.62 -14.99 -5.75
CA GLU A 90 8.71 -14.58 -6.63
C GLU A 90 8.25 -13.64 -7.76
N ASN A 91 6.95 -13.39 -7.89
CA ASN A 91 6.41 -12.48 -8.92
C ASN A 91 6.69 -11.01 -8.63
N VAL A 92 7.25 -10.68 -7.47
CA VAL A 92 7.65 -9.33 -7.08
C VAL A 92 9.18 -9.29 -6.97
N ALA A 93 9.80 -8.28 -7.56
CA ALA A 93 11.23 -8.10 -7.49
C ALA A 93 11.71 -7.85 -6.05
N ARG A 94 12.92 -8.30 -5.73
CA ARG A 94 13.58 -7.97 -4.45
C ARG A 94 13.66 -6.45 -4.28
N GLY A 95 13.48 -5.99 -3.05
CA GLY A 95 13.44 -4.56 -2.75
C GLY A 95 12.12 -3.88 -3.11
N SER A 96 11.07 -4.65 -3.47
CA SER A 96 9.75 -4.11 -3.80
C SER A 96 8.65 -4.89 -3.09
N VAL A 97 7.50 -4.22 -2.92
CA VAL A 97 6.24 -4.84 -2.51
C VAL A 97 5.13 -4.40 -3.42
N CYS A 98 4.15 -5.28 -3.64
CA CYS A 98 2.99 -4.98 -4.45
C CYS A 98 1.72 -5.07 -3.60
N ILE A 99 0.93 -3.99 -3.62
CA ILE A 99 -0.40 -3.93 -2.99
C ILE A 99 -1.38 -3.43 -4.04
N ARG A 100 -2.50 -4.14 -4.22
CA ARG A 100 -3.51 -3.73 -5.19
C ARG A 100 -4.28 -2.51 -4.70
N HIS A 101 -4.42 -1.50 -5.55
CA HIS A 101 -5.21 -0.33 -5.19
C HIS A 101 -6.71 -0.60 -5.27
N GLY A 102 -7.51 0.25 -4.63
CA GLY A 102 -8.97 0.20 -4.65
C GLY A 102 -9.59 -0.36 -3.39
N ALA A 103 -8.82 -0.77 -2.38
CA ALA A 103 -9.37 -1.05 -1.06
C ALA A 103 -10.02 0.21 -0.46
N TRP A 104 -11.14 0.03 0.22
CA TRP A 104 -11.83 1.13 0.89
C TRP A 104 -11.10 1.49 2.17
N PHE A 105 -10.92 2.79 2.37
CA PHE A 105 -10.26 3.30 3.56
C PHE A 105 -11.07 2.98 4.82
N ASP A 106 -10.46 2.26 5.75
CA ASP A 106 -11.07 1.80 7.00
C ASP A 106 -10.13 2.07 8.18
N PRO A 107 -10.01 3.34 8.61
CA PRO A 107 -9.07 3.73 9.65
C PRO A 107 -9.53 3.28 11.03
N ALA A 108 -8.59 2.80 11.84
CA ALA A 108 -8.77 2.55 13.27
C ALA A 108 -7.54 3.00 14.05
N ASP A 109 -7.75 3.33 15.32
CA ASP A 109 -6.65 3.54 16.23
C ASP A 109 -6.13 2.18 16.70
N THR A 110 -4.84 1.96 16.51
CA THR A 110 -4.13 0.75 16.88
C THR A 110 -2.96 1.10 17.80
N SER A 111 -2.30 0.09 18.37
CA SER A 111 -1.05 0.30 19.10
C SER A 111 0.06 0.94 18.27
N GLU A 112 -0.07 0.88 16.94
CA GLU A 112 0.87 1.47 15.98
C GLU A 112 0.42 2.88 15.51
N GLY A 113 -0.62 3.45 16.13
CA GLY A 113 -1.26 4.70 15.73
C GLY A 113 -2.41 4.49 14.74
N ARG A 114 -2.93 5.58 14.18
CA ARG A 114 -4.04 5.51 13.23
C ARG A 114 -3.63 4.77 11.98
N THR A 115 -4.28 3.66 11.72
CA THR A 115 -3.89 2.67 10.71
C THR A 115 -5.11 2.26 9.88
N ASP A 116 -4.96 2.23 8.56
CA ASP A 116 -5.95 1.62 7.68
C ASP A 116 -5.94 0.10 7.84
N ARG A 117 -7.12 -0.51 7.94
CA ARG A 117 -7.25 -1.95 8.21
C ARG A 117 -7.44 -2.80 6.97
N THR A 118 -7.73 -2.20 5.82
CA THR A 118 -8.06 -2.92 4.58
C THR A 118 -6.90 -3.12 3.63
N GLY A 119 -5.84 -2.32 3.76
CA GLY A 119 -4.72 -2.30 2.81
C GLY A 119 -4.89 -1.26 1.70
N SER A 120 -5.52 -0.12 2.00
CA SER A 120 -5.65 0.99 1.04
C SER A 120 -4.29 1.62 0.76
N ALA A 121 -3.69 1.29 -0.38
CA ALA A 121 -2.37 1.78 -0.78
C ALA A 121 -2.28 3.32 -0.85
N ASN A 122 -3.41 4.01 -1.03
CA ASN A 122 -3.45 5.46 -1.13
C ASN A 122 -2.95 6.18 0.14
N VAL A 123 -3.00 5.55 1.30
CA VAL A 123 -2.47 6.16 2.54
C VAL A 123 -0.95 6.29 2.53
N LEU A 124 -0.27 5.61 1.62
CA LEU A 124 1.20 5.57 1.52
C LEU A 124 1.74 6.37 0.33
N THR A 125 0.89 6.70 -0.64
CA THR A 125 1.30 7.40 -1.86
C THR A 125 1.34 8.91 -1.67
N PRO A 126 2.20 9.64 -2.40
CA PRO A 126 2.22 11.09 -2.32
C PRO A 126 0.94 11.71 -2.91
N ASP A 127 0.46 12.77 -2.27
CA ASP A 127 -0.65 13.61 -2.76
C ASP A 127 -0.09 14.79 -3.57
N THR A 128 0.63 14.48 -4.62
CA THR A 128 1.22 15.46 -5.53
C THR A 128 1.07 14.98 -6.97
N GLY A 129 0.90 15.91 -7.91
CA GLY A 129 0.89 15.60 -9.33
C GLY A 129 2.28 15.20 -9.84
N THR A 130 2.31 14.53 -10.98
CA THR A 130 3.57 14.08 -11.62
C THR A 130 4.45 15.23 -12.08
N SER A 131 3.87 16.37 -12.45
CA SER A 131 4.58 17.59 -12.79
C SER A 131 3.65 18.81 -12.77
N ARG A 132 4.20 20.01 -12.90
CA ARG A 132 3.40 21.23 -13.07
C ARG A 132 2.60 21.24 -14.37
N LEU A 133 3.07 20.52 -15.38
CA LEU A 133 2.40 20.42 -16.67
C LEU A 133 1.32 19.35 -16.67
N ALA A 134 1.61 18.19 -16.08
CA ALA A 134 0.69 17.04 -16.02
C ALA A 134 0.43 16.67 -14.57
N GLN A 135 -0.82 16.73 -14.15
CA GLN A 135 -1.27 16.45 -12.78
C GLN A 135 -1.71 14.99 -12.59
N GLY A 136 -1.05 14.05 -13.28
CA GLY A 136 -1.30 12.62 -13.07
C GLY A 136 -0.92 12.18 -11.65
N ASN A 137 -1.59 11.16 -11.14
CA ASN A 137 -1.27 10.60 -9.83
C ASN A 137 0.05 9.81 -9.85
N ILE A 138 0.72 9.74 -8.70
CA ILE A 138 1.91 8.92 -8.48
C ILE A 138 1.49 7.71 -7.64
N ALA A 139 1.00 6.65 -8.29
CA ALA A 139 0.48 5.47 -7.60
C ALA A 139 1.58 4.48 -7.20
N SER A 140 2.73 4.50 -7.86
CA SER A 140 3.83 3.57 -7.62
C SER A 140 5.13 4.31 -7.38
N GLY A 141 6.07 3.65 -6.70
CA GLY A 141 7.40 4.20 -6.44
C GLY A 141 7.56 4.88 -5.08
N ALA A 142 6.53 4.92 -4.24
CA ALA A 142 6.68 5.37 -2.85
C ALA A 142 7.60 4.42 -2.07
N ALA A 143 8.46 4.97 -1.22
CA ALA A 143 9.24 4.18 -0.28
C ALA A 143 8.36 3.79 0.92
N VAL A 144 8.45 2.53 1.33
CA VAL A 144 7.68 1.97 2.45
C VAL A 144 8.55 1.02 3.28
N PHE A 145 8.17 0.89 4.54
CA PHE A 145 8.71 -0.13 5.45
C PHE A 145 7.66 -1.19 5.71
N VAL A 146 8.08 -2.44 5.87
CA VAL A 146 7.19 -3.57 6.15
C VAL A 146 7.72 -4.31 7.36
N LYS A 147 6.84 -4.55 8.33
CA LYS A 147 7.12 -5.39 9.49
C LYS A 147 5.92 -6.27 9.83
N LYS A 148 6.16 -7.37 10.53
CA LYS A 148 5.08 -8.18 11.09
C LYS A 148 4.26 -7.34 12.06
N ALA A 149 2.93 -7.35 11.92
CA ALA A 149 2.04 -6.64 12.82
C ALA A 149 2.02 -7.32 14.19
N GLN A 150 2.03 -6.52 15.27
CA GLN A 150 2.04 -7.03 16.64
C GLN A 150 0.63 -7.11 17.22
N GLY A 151 0.41 -8.12 18.07
CA GLY A 151 -0.87 -8.29 18.75
C GLY A 151 -2.01 -8.72 17.84
N ARG A 152 -3.21 -8.75 18.41
CA ARG A 152 -4.44 -9.11 17.66
C ARG A 152 -4.90 -7.91 16.82
N GLN A 153 -4.99 -8.10 15.53
CA GLN A 153 -5.48 -7.08 14.61
C GLN A 153 -7.01 -7.19 14.47
N SER A 154 -7.71 -6.06 14.61
CA SER A 154 -9.16 -6.01 14.36
C SER A 154 -9.44 -6.26 12.87
N ALA A 155 -10.51 -7.00 12.59
CA ALA A 155 -10.94 -7.22 11.21
C ALA A 155 -11.36 -5.90 10.55
N PRO A 156 -11.21 -5.76 9.22
CA PRO A 156 -11.79 -4.66 8.48
C PRO A 156 -13.31 -4.57 8.66
N SER A 157 -13.83 -3.35 8.68
CA SER A 157 -15.28 -3.09 8.80
C SER A 157 -15.87 -2.35 7.60
N ALA A 158 -15.02 -1.86 6.69
CA ALA A 158 -15.45 -1.07 5.53
C ALA A 158 -16.50 -1.76 4.64
N PHE A 159 -16.53 -3.10 4.63
CA PHE A 159 -17.49 -3.90 3.86
C PHE A 159 -18.60 -4.51 4.74
N GLY A 160 -18.63 -4.16 6.02
CA GLY A 160 -19.70 -4.58 6.93
C GLY A 160 -21.03 -3.96 6.51
N GLN A 161 -22.11 -4.72 6.65
CA GLN A 161 -23.45 -4.15 6.47
C GLN A 161 -23.69 -3.09 7.56
N PRO A 162 -24.24 -1.91 7.22
CA PRO A 162 -24.62 -0.94 8.21
C PRO A 162 -25.65 -1.55 9.16
N ALA A 163 -25.53 -1.24 10.44
CA ALA A 163 -26.55 -1.63 11.42
C ALA A 163 -27.84 -0.81 11.13
N PHE A 164 -28.84 -1.47 10.60
CA PHE A 164 -30.17 -0.87 10.49
C PHE A 164 -30.90 -1.05 11.81
N SER A 165 -31.07 0.02 12.58
CA SER A 165 -32.09 0.02 13.63
C SER A 165 -33.46 0.02 12.95
N ARG A 166 -34.25 -1.02 13.15
CA ARG A 166 -35.66 -0.96 12.79
C ARG A 166 -36.32 0.11 13.66
N PRO A 167 -37.15 1.02 13.10
CA PRO A 167 -37.89 2.00 13.85
C PRO A 167 -38.84 1.33 14.87
#